data_554bbdad2ebc6a219abdbeaa0218fd74
#
_entry.id   554bbdad2ebc6a219abdbeaa0218fd74
#
_cell.length_a   1.000
_cell.length_b   1.000
_cell.length_c   1.000
_cell.angle_alpha   90.00
_cell.angle_beta   90.00
_cell.angle_gamma   90.00
#
_symmetry.space_group_name_H-M   'P 1'
#
loop_
_entity.id
_entity.type
_entity.pdbx_description
1 polymer ?
#
loop_
_entity_poly.entity_id
_entity_poly.type
_entity_poly.pdbx_seq_one_letter_code
_entity_poly.pdbx_strand_id
1 'polypeptide(L)'
;MKVLAFEDGYDIEALLISGSVDMTEIDFLQHWNSKDFLNVIKQFSPEIMLLDHFMPPTKGYDLLVALNDAVKRKEIQRPNKIIAMSSDQQANDKMLSIGADYGIIKFDLASLDFWPQKSFA
;
A
#
# COMPACT_ATOMS: atom_id res chain seq x y z
N MET A 1 -8.49 1.80 -11.52
CA MET A 1 -7.60 2.16 -10.37
C MET A 1 -6.66 1.01 -10.10
N LYS A 2 -5.35 1.26 -10.11
CA LYS A 2 -4.32 0.24 -9.87
C LYS A 2 -3.83 0.33 -8.43
N VAL A 3 -3.96 -0.77 -7.70
CA VAL A 3 -3.60 -0.84 -6.28
C VAL A 3 -2.60 -1.97 -6.07
N LEU A 4 -1.45 -1.63 -5.51
CA LEU A 4 -0.41 -2.59 -5.15
C LEU A 4 -0.29 -2.66 -3.63
N ALA A 5 -0.37 -3.87 -3.07
CA ALA A 5 -0.18 -4.09 -1.65
C ALA A 5 1.07 -4.93 -1.39
N PHE A 6 1.89 -4.50 -0.43
CA PHE A 6 2.96 -5.31 0.16
C PHE A 6 2.52 -5.72 1.55
N GLU A 7 2.20 -6.99 1.72
CA GLU A 7 1.69 -7.55 2.97
C GLU A 7 1.95 -9.06 2.99
N ASP A 8 2.52 -9.59 4.07
CA ASP A 8 2.95 -10.98 4.14
C ASP A 8 2.03 -11.93 4.90
N GLY A 9 1.05 -11.41 5.64
CA GLY A 9 0.25 -12.23 6.54
C GLY A 9 -1.25 -12.23 6.30
N TYR A 10 -1.80 -11.19 5.69
CA TYR A 10 -3.24 -11.01 5.52
C TYR A 10 -3.60 -10.80 4.06
N ASP A 11 -4.72 -11.37 3.65
CA ASP A 11 -5.31 -11.13 2.33
C ASP A 11 -5.97 -9.75 2.33
N ILE A 12 -5.30 -8.77 1.75
CA ILE A 12 -5.78 -7.38 1.75
C ILE A 12 -7.02 -7.22 0.87
N GLU A 13 -7.12 -7.96 -0.23
CA GLU A 13 -8.35 -7.94 -1.03
C GLU A 13 -9.56 -8.37 -0.20
N ALA A 14 -9.40 -9.41 0.60
CA ALA A 14 -10.47 -9.88 1.48
C ALA A 14 -10.86 -8.84 2.53
N LEU A 15 -9.88 -8.11 3.08
CA LEU A 15 -10.16 -7.01 4.02
C LEU A 15 -10.97 -5.89 3.35
N LEU A 16 -10.61 -5.51 2.14
CA LEU A 16 -11.34 -4.48 1.39
C LEU A 16 -12.77 -4.93 1.06
N ILE A 17 -12.92 -6.16 0.61
CA ILE A 17 -14.25 -6.73 0.32
C ILE A 17 -15.14 -6.74 1.56
N SER A 18 -14.59 -7.15 2.70
CA SER A 18 -15.35 -7.20 3.96
C SER A 18 -15.79 -5.80 4.43
N GLY A 19 -15.10 -4.76 4.00
CA GLY A 19 -15.46 -3.36 4.25
C GLY A 19 -16.31 -2.72 3.14
N SER A 20 -16.90 -3.52 2.26
CA SER A 20 -17.80 -3.08 1.19
C SER A 20 -17.13 -2.27 0.09
N VAL A 21 -15.83 -2.45 -0.10
CA VAL A 21 -15.13 -1.85 -1.24
C VAL A 21 -15.50 -2.61 -2.51
N ASP A 22 -15.80 -1.87 -3.58
CA ASP A 22 -16.12 -2.46 -4.88
C ASP A 22 -14.82 -2.77 -5.63
N MET A 23 -14.42 -4.03 -5.61
CA MET A 23 -13.17 -4.46 -6.25
C MET A 23 -13.28 -4.56 -7.78
N THR A 24 -14.47 -4.46 -8.35
CA THR A 24 -14.63 -4.53 -9.82
C THR A 24 -13.98 -3.35 -10.53
N GLU A 25 -13.80 -2.23 -9.83
CA GLU A 25 -13.17 -1.03 -10.36
C GLU A 25 -11.67 -0.95 -10.05
N ILE A 26 -11.12 -1.99 -9.40
CA ILE A 26 -9.74 -2.01 -8.92
C ILE A 26 -8.97 -3.13 -9.60
N ASP A 27 -7.85 -2.78 -10.24
CA ASP A 27 -6.83 -3.72 -10.66
C ASP A 27 -5.87 -3.89 -9.49
N PHE A 28 -6.02 -5.01 -8.76
CA PHE A 28 -5.36 -5.24 -7.47
C PHE A 28 -4.28 -6.31 -7.60
N LEU A 29 -3.10 -6.01 -7.04
CA LEU A 29 -1.99 -6.94 -6.94
C LEU A 29 -1.45 -6.91 -5.52
N GLN A 30 -1.30 -8.08 -4.91
CA GLN A 30 -0.61 -8.22 -3.63
C GLN A 30 0.67 -9.02 -3.80
N HIS A 31 1.76 -8.48 -3.24
CA HIS A 31 3.02 -9.20 -3.04
C HIS A 31 3.14 -9.57 -1.57
N TRP A 32 3.40 -10.85 -1.30
CA TRP A 32 3.45 -11.41 0.05
C TRP A 32 4.84 -11.30 0.69
N ASN A 33 5.73 -10.60 0.04
CA ASN A 33 7.05 -10.21 0.54
C ASN A 33 7.51 -8.97 -0.21
N SER A 34 8.64 -8.41 0.21
CA SER A 34 9.20 -7.20 -0.41
C SER A 34 10.32 -7.46 -1.41
N LYS A 35 10.49 -8.72 -1.87
CA LYS A 35 11.50 -9.03 -2.87
C LYS A 35 11.26 -8.23 -4.14
N ASP A 36 12.36 -7.69 -4.68
CA ASP A 36 12.35 -6.98 -5.96
C ASP A 36 11.34 -5.83 -6.01
N PHE A 37 11.10 -5.17 -4.88
CA PHE A 37 10.01 -4.21 -4.73
C PHE A 37 10.10 -3.03 -5.71
N LEU A 38 11.30 -2.52 -6.02
CA LEU A 38 11.41 -1.40 -6.95
C LEU A 38 10.96 -1.79 -8.36
N ASN A 39 11.36 -2.97 -8.84
CA ASN A 39 10.90 -3.45 -10.14
C ASN A 39 9.40 -3.74 -10.16
N VAL A 40 8.87 -4.30 -9.08
CA VAL A 40 7.43 -4.55 -8.95
C VAL A 40 6.65 -3.23 -9.05
N ILE A 41 7.06 -2.22 -8.31
CA ILE A 41 6.41 -0.90 -8.35
C ILE A 41 6.53 -0.29 -9.74
N LYS A 42 7.71 -0.33 -10.33
CA LYS A 42 7.96 0.24 -11.65
C LYS A 42 7.10 -0.42 -12.72
N GLN A 43 7.03 -1.74 -12.72
CA GLN A 43 6.29 -2.49 -13.74
C GLN A 43 4.77 -2.36 -13.58
N PHE A 44 4.28 -2.41 -12.36
CA PHE A 44 2.84 -2.31 -12.12
C PHE A 44 2.33 -0.87 -12.24
N SER A 45 3.16 0.12 -11.92
CA SER A 45 2.79 1.54 -11.92
C SER A 45 1.52 1.81 -11.12
N PRO A 46 1.49 1.49 -9.81
CA PRO A 46 0.27 1.66 -9.02
C PRO A 46 -0.10 3.13 -8.84
N GLU A 47 -1.38 3.40 -8.80
CA GLU A 47 -1.92 4.69 -8.35
C GLU A 47 -1.91 4.76 -6.83
N ILE A 48 -2.21 3.63 -6.18
CA ILE A 48 -2.25 3.50 -4.72
C ILE A 48 -1.34 2.36 -4.31
N MET A 49 -0.46 2.63 -3.35
CA MET A 49 0.40 1.60 -2.75
C MET A 49 0.06 1.43 -1.28
N LEU A 50 -0.25 0.21 -0.89
CA LEU A 50 -0.51 -0.18 0.49
C LEU A 50 0.73 -0.89 1.02
N LEU A 51 1.25 -0.45 2.16
CA LEU A 51 2.55 -0.88 2.62
C LEU A 51 2.52 -1.26 4.10
N ASP A 52 2.69 -2.56 4.37
CA ASP A 52 2.95 -3.04 5.72
C ASP A 52 4.41 -2.77 6.10
N HIS A 53 4.69 -2.71 7.41
CA HIS A 53 6.06 -2.52 7.89
C HIS A 53 6.78 -3.84 8.09
N PHE A 54 6.13 -4.80 8.76
CA PHE A 54 6.78 -6.04 9.19
C PHE A 54 6.68 -7.11 8.11
N MET A 55 7.56 -7.06 7.12
CA MET A 55 7.64 -8.09 6.08
C MET A 55 9.08 -8.32 5.64
N PRO A 56 9.45 -9.56 5.27
CA PRO A 56 10.77 -9.85 4.75
C PRO A 56 10.82 -9.64 3.23
N PRO A 57 11.98 -9.46 2.64
CA PRO A 57 13.28 -9.26 3.28
C PRO A 57 13.53 -7.81 3.69
N THR A 58 12.76 -6.84 3.18
CA THR A 58 12.92 -5.42 3.47
C THR A 58 11.67 -4.91 4.19
N LYS A 59 11.86 -4.30 5.35
CA LYS A 59 10.75 -3.70 6.10
C LYS A 59 10.15 -2.52 5.35
N GLY A 60 8.86 -2.26 5.60
CA GLY A 60 8.13 -1.20 4.91
C GLY A 60 8.77 0.18 5.03
N TYR A 61 9.30 0.54 6.20
CA TYR A 61 10.02 1.79 6.37
C TYR A 61 11.20 1.90 5.39
N ASP A 62 12.04 0.87 5.35
CA ASP A 62 13.23 0.87 4.48
C ASP A 62 12.85 0.82 2.99
N LEU A 63 11.76 0.10 2.66
CA LEU A 63 11.20 0.10 1.32
C LEU A 63 10.80 1.52 0.90
N LEU A 64 10.12 2.24 1.79
CA LEU A 64 9.67 3.61 1.49
C LEU A 64 10.86 4.57 1.34
N VAL A 65 11.91 4.43 2.15
CA VAL A 65 13.14 5.20 1.99
C VAL A 65 13.74 4.97 0.61
N ALA A 66 13.86 3.71 0.19
CA ALA A 66 14.42 3.37 -1.12
C ALA A 66 13.52 3.86 -2.27
N LEU A 67 12.22 3.78 -2.12
CA LEU A 67 11.28 4.30 -3.12
C LEU A 67 11.42 5.82 -3.25
N ASN A 68 11.46 6.55 -2.14
CA ASN A 68 11.64 8.00 -2.16
C ASN A 68 12.92 8.41 -2.89
N ASP A 69 14.00 7.65 -2.68
CA ASP A 69 15.27 7.90 -3.33
C ASP A 69 15.19 7.64 -4.84
N ALA A 70 14.56 6.53 -5.25
CA ALA A 70 14.34 6.22 -6.66
C ALA A 70 13.47 7.27 -7.37
N VAL A 71 12.46 7.79 -6.68
CA VAL A 71 11.60 8.88 -7.20
C VAL A 71 12.42 10.16 -7.39
N LYS A 72 13.28 10.52 -6.43
CA LYS A 72 14.16 11.68 -6.56
C LYS A 72 15.09 11.56 -7.75
N ARG A 73 15.58 10.36 -8.03
CA ARG A 73 16.45 10.09 -9.18
C ARG A 73 15.67 9.93 -10.48
N LYS A 74 14.35 10.08 -10.45
CA LYS A 74 13.46 9.93 -11.62
C LYS A 74 13.52 8.56 -12.26
N GLU A 75 13.84 7.54 -11.48
CA GLU A 75 13.86 6.14 -11.92
C GLU A 75 12.48 5.51 -11.85
N ILE A 76 11.63 5.98 -10.92
CA ILE A 76 10.28 5.47 -10.69
C ILE A 76 9.34 6.67 -10.47
N GLN A 77 8.15 6.59 -11.04
CA GLN A 77 7.09 7.55 -10.75
C GLN A 77 6.45 7.21 -9.42
N ARG A 78 6.32 8.20 -8.54
CA ARG A 78 5.70 8.01 -7.24
C ARG A 78 4.22 7.65 -7.39
N PRO A 79 3.72 6.63 -6.67
CA PRO A 79 2.27 6.41 -6.59
C PRO A 79 1.54 7.66 -6.08
N ASN A 80 0.31 7.88 -6.52
CA ASN A 80 -0.47 9.06 -6.10
C ASN A 80 -0.76 9.05 -4.61
N LYS A 81 -0.99 7.86 -4.03
CA LYS A 81 -1.23 7.68 -2.60
C LYS A 81 -0.39 6.53 -2.08
N ILE A 82 0.31 6.76 -0.99
CA ILE A 82 1.08 5.74 -0.26
C ILE A 82 0.46 5.63 1.13
N ILE A 83 -0.05 4.45 1.45
CA ILE A 83 -0.74 4.19 2.71
C ILE A 83 0.10 3.22 3.54
N ALA A 84 0.59 3.70 4.68
CA ALA A 84 1.19 2.85 5.70
C ALA A 84 0.05 2.16 6.46
N MET A 85 0.03 0.82 6.46
CA MET A 85 -1.09 0.05 7.00
C MET A 85 -0.65 -1.05 7.96
N SER A 86 0.38 -0.77 8.75
CA SER A 86 0.79 -1.71 9.80
C SER A 86 -0.30 -1.84 10.88
N SER A 87 -0.37 -2.99 11.52
CA SER A 87 -1.16 -3.15 12.75
C SER A 87 -0.54 -2.42 13.95
N ASP A 88 0.68 -1.91 13.80
CA ASP A 88 1.38 -1.09 14.78
C ASP A 88 1.35 0.38 14.34
N GLN A 89 0.61 1.22 15.05
CA GLN A 89 0.47 2.64 14.70
C GLN A 89 1.80 3.38 14.78
N GLN A 90 2.71 3.00 15.65
CA GLN A 90 4.03 3.63 15.70
C GLN A 90 4.81 3.42 14.41
N ALA A 91 4.71 2.24 13.80
CA ALA A 91 5.32 1.98 12.50
C ALA A 91 4.70 2.86 11.40
N ASN A 92 3.37 3.02 11.43
CA ASN A 92 2.67 3.91 10.49
C ASN A 92 3.12 5.36 10.66
N ASP A 93 3.25 5.82 11.89
CA ASP A 93 3.68 7.19 12.19
C ASP A 93 5.09 7.46 11.67
N LYS A 94 5.99 6.48 11.78
CA LYS A 94 7.35 6.60 11.22
C LYS A 94 7.32 6.70 9.70
N MET A 95 6.48 5.93 9.05
CA MET A 95 6.33 6.00 7.59
C MET A 95 5.69 7.32 7.15
N LEU A 96 4.74 7.85 7.93
CA LEU A 96 4.19 9.19 7.69
C LEU A 96 5.29 10.25 7.74
N SER A 97 6.23 10.13 8.68
CA SER A 97 7.32 11.11 8.84
C SER A 97 8.26 11.16 7.66
N ILE A 98 8.27 10.13 6.81
CA ILE A 98 9.12 10.07 5.62
C ILE A 98 8.31 10.09 4.31
N GLY A 99 7.05 10.53 4.37
CA GLY A 99 6.30 10.87 3.17
C GLY A 99 5.14 9.97 2.78
N ALA A 100 4.75 8.99 3.61
CA ALA A 100 3.48 8.30 3.39
C ALA A 100 2.34 9.32 3.51
N ASP A 101 1.29 9.15 2.72
CA ASP A 101 0.15 10.08 2.71
C ASP A 101 -0.87 9.75 3.79
N TYR A 102 -0.98 8.46 4.16
CA TYR A 102 -1.88 7.97 5.19
C TYR A 102 -1.16 6.97 6.07
N GLY A 103 -1.50 6.96 7.36
CA GLY A 103 -1.07 5.94 8.30
C GLY A 103 -2.30 5.43 9.04
N ILE A 104 -2.73 4.21 8.76
CA ILE A 104 -3.94 3.64 9.31
C ILE A 104 -3.70 2.21 9.77
N ILE A 105 -4.34 1.81 10.87
CA ILE A 105 -4.31 0.42 11.31
C ILE A 105 -4.91 -0.46 10.21
N LYS A 106 -4.23 -1.55 9.88
CA LYS A 106 -4.56 -2.45 8.77
C LYS A 106 -6.06 -2.78 8.69
N PHE A 107 -6.67 -3.11 9.82
CA PHE A 107 -8.06 -3.57 9.86
C PHE A 107 -9.08 -2.45 9.62
N ASP A 108 -8.64 -1.20 9.62
CA ASP A 108 -9.46 -0.04 9.32
C ASP A 108 -9.25 0.47 7.88
N LEU A 109 -8.46 -0.25 7.08
CA LEU A 109 -8.07 0.18 5.74
C LEU A 109 -9.27 0.51 4.86
N ALA A 110 -10.31 -0.31 4.89
CA ALA A 110 -11.50 -0.10 4.06
C ALA A 110 -12.32 1.14 4.45
N SER A 111 -12.04 1.75 5.60
CA SER A 111 -12.74 2.97 6.03
C SER A 111 -12.24 4.24 5.37
N LEU A 112 -11.11 4.19 4.64
CA LEU A 112 -10.64 5.35 3.89
C LEU A 112 -11.65 5.73 2.81
N ASP A 113 -11.90 7.03 2.65
CA ASP A 113 -13.03 7.53 1.88
C ASP A 113 -12.83 7.50 0.36
N PHE A 114 -11.63 7.25 -0.10
CA PHE A 114 -11.36 7.24 -1.56
C PHE A 114 -11.66 5.90 -2.24
N TRP A 115 -11.98 4.83 -1.49
CA TRP A 115 -12.31 3.55 -2.08
C TRP A 115 -13.66 3.59 -2.77
N PRO A 116 -13.81 2.96 -3.96
CA PRO A 116 -15.14 2.80 -4.54
C PRO A 116 -16.00 1.91 -3.65
N GLN A 117 -17.24 2.30 -3.42
CA GLN A 117 -18.17 1.60 -2.54
C GLN A 117 -19.14 0.77 -3.37
N LYS A 118 -19.50 -0.41 -2.85
CA LYS A 118 -20.57 -1.20 -3.45
C LYS A 118 -21.88 -0.44 -3.34
N SER A 119 -22.64 -0.44 -4.44
CA SER A 119 -23.99 0.11 -4.45
C SER A 119 -24.96 -0.94 -3.94
N PHE A 120 -25.77 -0.59 -2.94
CA PHE A 120 -26.83 -1.42 -2.39
C PHE A 120 -28.20 -0.92 -2.85
N ALA A 121 -28.28 -0.55 -4.09
CA ALA A 121 -29.54 -0.09 -4.67
C ALA A 121 -30.52 -1.26 -4.89
#